data_77a83c5ac09ae3a707877a29d8deb1c6
#
_entry.id   77a83c5ac09ae3a707877a29d8deb1c6
#
_cell.length_a   1.000
_cell.length_b   1.000
_cell.length_c   1.000
_cell.angle_alpha   90.00
_cell.angle_beta   90.00
_cell.angle_gamma   90.00
#
_symmetry.space_group_name_H-M   'P 1'
#
loop_
_entity.id
_entity.type
_entity.pdbx_description
1 polymer ?
#
loop_
_entity_poly.entity_id
_entity_poly.type
_entity_poly.pdbx_seq_one_letter_code
_entity_poly.pdbx_strand_id
1 'polypeptide(L)'
;MSTLTNGSVEIHYEDHGGDGRPVVLIHGWPLSGKSWSNQVPALRDAGYRVVTYDRRGFGESGKPGEASSYDYDTLTSDLDALMTELDLRDASLVGFSMGGGEVARYIDTVGEERLHSVVYAAAVPPCLKKDDEHPDGALTDDDVRGMQEQLAQDPPAFFDDFTTNFFSAGGELKVTEDERQEAIALAAQADVHAAVQCIASWVEDFTGGLRKSTVPTLVIHGDGDGIVPLEVSGQRTAQVVDGAELHVVSDGPHGINVSHKDEFTSALLEFLAR
;
A
#
# COMPACT_ATOMS: atom_id res chain seq x y z
N MET A 1 -21.21 5.86 -0.57
CA MET A 1 -20.03 6.20 -1.38
C MET A 1 -19.86 7.68 -1.29
N SER A 2 -18.70 8.13 -0.92
CA SER A 2 -18.41 9.54 -0.71
C SER A 2 -17.19 9.94 -1.53
N THR A 3 -17.11 11.22 -1.91
CA THR A 3 -15.96 11.79 -2.59
C THR A 3 -15.51 13.04 -1.86
N LEU A 4 -14.21 13.30 -1.88
CA LEU A 4 -13.63 14.59 -1.56
C LEU A 4 -12.92 15.11 -2.80
N THR A 5 -12.68 16.42 -2.86
CA THR A 5 -11.95 17.03 -3.98
C THR A 5 -10.60 17.57 -3.48
N ASN A 6 -9.51 17.11 -4.09
CA ASN A 6 -8.18 17.68 -3.88
C ASN A 6 -7.66 18.28 -5.19
N GLY A 7 -7.53 19.61 -5.23
CA GLY A 7 -7.29 20.33 -6.47
C GLY A 7 -8.45 20.19 -7.46
N SER A 8 -8.21 19.53 -8.59
CA SER A 8 -9.21 19.23 -9.63
C SER A 8 -9.63 17.76 -9.66
N VAL A 9 -9.14 16.94 -8.72
CA VAL A 9 -9.35 15.48 -8.73
C VAL A 9 -10.33 15.09 -7.62
N GLU A 10 -11.34 14.32 -7.97
CA GLU A 10 -12.24 13.67 -7.00
C GLU A 10 -11.59 12.40 -6.50
N ILE A 11 -11.48 12.27 -5.18
CA ILE A 11 -10.98 11.08 -4.50
C ILE A 11 -12.16 10.35 -3.87
N HIS A 12 -12.40 9.13 -4.33
CA HIS A 12 -13.42 8.25 -3.80
C HIS A 12 -12.95 7.64 -2.47
N TYR A 13 -13.82 7.64 -1.46
CA TYR A 13 -13.55 6.96 -0.20
C TYR A 13 -14.81 6.30 0.37
N GLU A 14 -14.60 5.31 1.22
CA GLU A 14 -15.65 4.68 2.01
C GLU A 14 -15.31 4.80 3.49
N ASP A 15 -16.17 5.50 4.25
CA ASP A 15 -16.18 5.47 5.70
C ASP A 15 -17.12 4.34 6.13
N HIS A 16 -16.54 3.23 6.54
CA HIS A 16 -17.28 2.04 6.93
C HIS A 16 -17.91 2.16 8.32
N GLY A 17 -17.71 3.31 8.99
CA GLY A 17 -18.22 3.60 10.33
C GLY A 17 -17.39 2.95 11.44
N GLY A 18 -17.94 3.03 12.64
CA GLY A 18 -17.31 2.68 13.92
C GLY A 18 -17.09 3.93 14.76
N ASP A 19 -17.11 3.77 16.10
CA ASP A 19 -16.99 4.89 17.06
C ASP A 19 -15.60 4.97 17.72
N GLY A 20 -14.71 4.00 17.40
CA GLY A 20 -13.38 3.92 17.98
C GLY A 20 -12.31 4.67 17.18
N ARG A 21 -11.05 4.37 17.50
CA ARG A 21 -9.88 4.96 16.84
C ARG A 21 -9.96 4.76 15.33
N PRO A 22 -9.70 5.82 14.51
CA PRO A 22 -9.68 5.69 13.07
C PRO A 22 -8.53 4.79 12.58
N VAL A 23 -8.85 3.93 11.60
CA VAL A 23 -7.89 3.13 10.83
C VAL A 23 -8.08 3.44 9.35
N VAL A 24 -7.08 4.03 8.72
CA VAL A 24 -7.08 4.31 7.28
C VAL A 24 -6.30 3.22 6.56
N LEU A 25 -6.96 2.52 5.66
CA LEU A 25 -6.39 1.43 4.89
C LEU A 25 -6.02 1.93 3.48
N ILE A 26 -4.73 1.93 3.17
CA ILE A 26 -4.15 2.47 1.94
C ILE A 26 -3.76 1.29 1.04
N HIS A 27 -4.44 1.16 -0.09
CA HIS A 27 -4.29 0.01 -0.98
C HIS A 27 -2.97 -0.01 -1.74
N GLY A 28 -2.55 -1.22 -2.15
CA GLY A 28 -1.42 -1.44 -3.04
C GLY A 28 -1.77 -1.19 -4.51
N TRP A 29 -0.74 -1.06 -5.33
CA TRP A 29 -0.88 -1.00 -6.79
C TRP A 29 -1.17 -2.43 -7.34
N PRO A 30 -1.97 -2.60 -8.38
CA PRO A 30 -2.83 -1.62 -9.07
C PRO A 30 -4.29 -1.70 -8.60
N LEU A 31 -4.49 -1.98 -7.32
CA LEU A 31 -5.78 -2.29 -6.73
C LEU A 31 -6.60 -1.03 -6.37
N SER A 32 -7.58 -1.18 -5.49
CA SER A 32 -8.42 -0.12 -4.95
C SER A 32 -8.72 -0.38 -3.46
N GLY A 33 -9.44 0.50 -2.81
CA GLY A 33 -9.90 0.32 -1.42
C GLY A 33 -10.66 -1.00 -1.20
N LYS A 34 -11.26 -1.56 -2.23
CA LYS A 34 -11.97 -2.86 -2.18
C LYS A 34 -11.04 -4.05 -1.90
N SER A 35 -9.73 -3.93 -2.11
CA SER A 35 -8.75 -4.96 -1.76
C SER A 35 -8.66 -5.26 -0.26
N TRP A 36 -9.26 -4.42 0.58
CA TRP A 36 -9.33 -4.57 2.02
C TRP A 36 -10.61 -5.27 2.53
N SER A 37 -11.38 -5.88 1.62
CA SER A 37 -12.67 -6.53 1.94
C SER A 37 -12.59 -7.59 3.05
N ASN A 38 -11.43 -8.27 3.21
CA ASN A 38 -11.22 -9.23 4.29
C ASN A 38 -10.94 -8.55 5.65
N GLN A 39 -10.30 -7.38 5.69
CA GLN A 39 -9.88 -6.71 6.92
C GLN A 39 -10.96 -5.76 7.47
N VAL A 40 -11.71 -5.08 6.61
CA VAL A 40 -12.72 -4.10 7.00
C VAL A 40 -13.74 -4.66 8.01
N PRO A 41 -14.37 -5.84 7.79
CA PRO A 41 -15.32 -6.38 8.77
C PRO A 41 -14.68 -6.65 10.14
N ALA A 42 -13.50 -7.27 10.16
CA ALA A 42 -12.82 -7.62 11.40
C ALA A 42 -12.42 -6.39 12.23
N LEU A 43 -11.92 -5.34 11.56
CA LEU A 43 -11.57 -4.08 12.21
C LEU A 43 -12.80 -3.36 12.78
N ARG A 44 -13.92 -3.34 12.03
CA ARG A 44 -15.18 -2.78 12.52
C ARG A 44 -15.72 -3.56 13.72
N ASP A 45 -15.69 -4.87 13.66
CA ASP A 45 -16.17 -5.75 14.75
C ASP A 45 -15.32 -5.58 16.02
N ALA A 46 -14.02 -5.21 15.85
CA ALA A 46 -13.13 -4.83 16.94
C ALA A 46 -13.36 -3.40 17.45
N GLY A 47 -14.28 -2.64 16.85
CA GLY A 47 -14.71 -1.32 17.30
C GLY A 47 -13.99 -0.13 16.66
N TYR A 48 -13.11 -0.33 15.67
CA TYR A 48 -12.41 0.76 14.97
C TYR A 48 -13.35 1.48 13.98
N ARG A 49 -13.13 2.78 13.76
CA ARG A 49 -13.67 3.50 12.62
C ARG A 49 -12.78 3.21 11.41
N VAL A 50 -13.29 2.53 10.41
CA VAL A 50 -12.48 2.08 9.27
C VAL A 50 -12.77 2.94 8.05
N VAL A 51 -11.70 3.47 7.44
CA VAL A 51 -11.78 4.28 6.22
C VAL A 51 -10.88 3.65 5.16
N THR A 52 -11.43 3.45 3.97
CA THR A 52 -10.68 3.08 2.76
C THR A 52 -10.83 4.17 1.71
N TYR A 53 -9.88 4.33 0.81
CA TYR A 53 -10.02 5.23 -0.32
C TYR A 53 -9.36 4.63 -1.56
N ASP A 54 -9.78 5.10 -2.71
CA ASP A 54 -9.15 4.78 -3.99
C ASP A 54 -8.14 5.88 -4.32
N ARG A 55 -6.88 5.50 -4.53
CA ARG A 55 -5.86 6.43 -5.01
C ARG A 55 -6.30 7.04 -6.34
N ARG A 56 -5.96 8.31 -6.61
CA ARG A 56 -6.17 8.91 -7.95
C ARG A 56 -5.64 7.98 -9.04
N GLY A 57 -6.37 7.86 -10.13
CA GLY A 57 -6.06 6.92 -11.22
C GLY A 57 -6.58 5.50 -11.02
N PHE A 58 -7.08 5.15 -9.83
CA PHE A 58 -7.53 3.80 -9.49
C PHE A 58 -8.98 3.77 -9.02
N GLY A 59 -9.60 2.60 -9.13
CA GLY A 59 -10.97 2.39 -8.69
C GLY A 59 -11.95 3.44 -9.23
N GLU A 60 -12.67 4.08 -8.33
CA GLU A 60 -13.70 5.08 -8.63
C GLU A 60 -13.19 6.54 -8.53
N SER A 61 -11.91 6.74 -8.16
CA SER A 61 -11.30 8.07 -8.10
C SER A 61 -11.02 8.65 -9.49
N GLY A 62 -10.87 9.97 -9.53
CA GLY A 62 -10.53 10.74 -10.73
C GLY A 62 -9.21 10.30 -11.35
N LYS A 63 -9.10 10.41 -12.69
CA LYS A 63 -8.01 9.88 -13.51
C LYS A 63 -7.32 11.01 -14.28
N PRO A 64 -6.48 11.85 -13.62
CA PRO A 64 -5.76 12.94 -14.27
C PRO A 64 -4.76 12.43 -15.32
N GLY A 65 -4.58 13.18 -16.40
CA GLY A 65 -3.71 12.79 -17.53
C GLY A 65 -2.23 13.21 -17.36
N GLU A 66 -1.89 14.04 -16.39
CA GLU A 66 -0.54 14.53 -16.19
C GLU A 66 0.30 13.53 -15.37
N ALA A 67 1.51 13.20 -15.85
CA ALA A 67 2.42 12.29 -15.16
C ALA A 67 2.77 12.74 -13.72
N SER A 68 2.94 14.04 -13.52
CA SER A 68 3.19 14.65 -12.19
C SER A 68 2.06 14.47 -11.18
N SER A 69 0.90 13.96 -11.62
CA SER A 69 -0.20 13.65 -10.72
C SER A 69 0.01 12.36 -9.92
N TYR A 70 1.07 11.60 -10.18
CA TYR A 70 1.27 10.25 -9.63
C TYR A 70 2.57 10.12 -8.84
N ASP A 71 3.23 11.22 -8.50
CA ASP A 71 4.32 11.23 -7.53
C ASP A 71 3.80 11.13 -6.09
N TYR A 72 4.65 10.69 -5.18
CA TYR A 72 4.23 10.49 -3.79
C TYR A 72 3.86 11.77 -3.05
N ASP A 73 4.39 12.93 -3.41
CA ASP A 73 4.00 14.20 -2.79
C ASP A 73 2.52 14.50 -3.11
N THR A 74 2.12 14.27 -4.36
CA THR A 74 0.74 14.45 -4.80
C THR A 74 -0.20 13.40 -4.19
N LEU A 75 0.20 12.10 -4.19
CA LEU A 75 -0.59 11.02 -3.58
C LEU A 75 -0.77 11.23 -2.07
N THR A 76 0.28 11.66 -1.39
CA THR A 76 0.23 11.99 0.04
C THR A 76 -0.66 13.20 0.32
N SER A 77 -0.72 14.17 -0.59
CA SER A 77 -1.65 15.31 -0.44
C SER A 77 -3.11 14.87 -0.49
N ASP A 78 -3.45 13.80 -1.21
CA ASP A 78 -4.80 13.21 -1.19
C ASP A 78 -5.12 12.57 0.15
N LEU A 79 -4.15 11.83 0.71
CA LEU A 79 -4.28 11.24 2.03
C LEU A 79 -4.47 12.32 3.11
N ASP A 80 -3.69 13.41 3.06
CA ASP A 80 -3.83 14.51 4.02
C ASP A 80 -5.17 15.24 3.87
N ALA A 81 -5.65 15.42 2.64
CA ALA A 81 -6.98 15.97 2.38
C ALA A 81 -8.08 15.07 2.98
N LEU A 82 -7.98 13.74 2.84
CA LEU A 82 -8.90 12.78 3.44
C LEU A 82 -8.87 12.84 4.97
N MET A 83 -7.66 12.85 5.56
CA MET A 83 -7.46 12.95 7.01
C MET A 83 -8.06 14.24 7.58
N THR A 84 -7.99 15.32 6.81
CA THR A 84 -8.51 16.64 7.18
C THR A 84 -10.02 16.72 7.02
N GLU A 85 -10.56 16.28 5.89
CA GLU A 85 -12.01 16.30 5.59
C GLU A 85 -12.81 15.51 6.62
N LEU A 86 -12.31 14.35 7.02
CA LEU A 86 -12.96 13.49 8.00
C LEU A 86 -12.57 13.79 9.45
N ASP A 87 -11.74 14.81 9.69
CA ASP A 87 -11.12 15.16 10.98
C ASP A 87 -10.58 13.94 11.73
N LEU A 88 -9.83 13.09 11.02
CA LEU A 88 -9.23 11.89 11.60
C LEU A 88 -8.04 12.31 12.48
N ARG A 89 -8.13 11.94 13.76
CA ARG A 89 -7.10 12.20 14.79
C ARG A 89 -6.83 10.92 15.55
N ASP A 90 -5.64 10.82 16.13
CA ASP A 90 -5.20 9.59 16.81
C ASP A 90 -5.39 8.36 15.90
N ALA A 91 -5.12 8.53 14.59
CA ALA A 91 -5.43 7.56 13.55
C ALA A 91 -4.27 6.58 13.34
N SER A 92 -4.60 5.35 12.98
CA SER A 92 -3.62 4.38 12.49
C SER A 92 -3.65 4.36 10.97
N LEU A 93 -2.49 4.52 10.31
CA LEU A 93 -2.35 4.36 8.87
C LEU A 93 -1.81 2.96 8.57
N VAL A 94 -2.48 2.22 7.69
CA VAL A 94 -2.07 0.88 7.24
C VAL A 94 -1.79 0.95 5.75
N GLY A 95 -0.51 0.98 5.37
CA GLY A 95 -0.08 1.06 3.98
C GLY A 95 0.36 -0.28 3.42
N PHE A 96 -0.37 -0.79 2.42
CA PHE A 96 -0.04 -2.02 1.73
C PHE A 96 0.79 -1.71 0.47
N SER A 97 1.95 -2.38 0.30
CA SER A 97 2.78 -2.27 -0.89
C SER A 97 3.13 -0.79 -1.21
N MET A 98 2.74 -0.28 -2.36
CA MET A 98 2.86 1.14 -2.72
C MET A 98 2.25 2.08 -1.67
N GLY A 99 1.16 1.67 -0.99
CA GLY A 99 0.54 2.46 0.08
C GLY A 99 1.43 2.71 1.29
N GLY A 100 2.43 1.85 1.54
CA GLY A 100 3.44 2.09 2.57
C GLY A 100 4.36 3.25 2.23
N GLY A 101 4.60 3.52 0.96
CA GLY A 101 5.31 4.73 0.52
C GLY A 101 4.53 6.00 0.85
N GLU A 102 3.19 5.98 0.71
CA GLU A 102 2.35 7.11 1.13
C GLU A 102 2.43 7.35 2.65
N VAL A 103 2.43 6.27 3.46
CA VAL A 103 2.62 6.39 4.92
C VAL A 103 3.96 7.04 5.26
N ALA A 104 5.05 6.56 4.68
CA ALA A 104 6.38 7.12 4.94
C ALA A 104 6.50 8.57 4.45
N ARG A 105 5.93 8.89 3.28
CA ARG A 105 5.92 10.26 2.74
C ARG A 105 5.03 11.19 3.57
N TYR A 106 3.91 10.70 4.12
CA TYR A 106 3.05 11.46 5.02
C TYR A 106 3.83 11.90 6.27
N ILE A 107 4.55 10.98 6.91
CA ILE A 107 5.39 11.30 8.07
C ILE A 107 6.46 12.33 7.69
N ASP A 108 7.07 12.18 6.52
CA ASP A 108 8.16 13.07 6.06
C ASP A 108 7.70 14.52 5.82
N THR A 109 6.53 14.70 5.23
CA THR A 109 6.06 15.98 4.68
C THR A 109 4.94 16.64 5.48
N VAL A 110 4.06 15.85 6.10
CA VAL A 110 2.91 16.34 6.89
C VAL A 110 3.20 16.26 8.39
N GLY A 111 3.83 15.16 8.84
CA GLY A 111 4.14 14.92 10.25
C GLY A 111 3.26 13.86 10.89
N GLU A 112 3.38 13.71 12.21
CA GLU A 112 2.74 12.64 12.98
C GLU A 112 1.63 13.12 13.93
N GLU A 113 1.29 14.41 13.95
CA GLU A 113 0.40 15.01 14.96
C GLU A 113 -1.01 14.41 14.95
N ARG A 114 -1.42 13.79 13.84
CA ARG A 114 -2.71 13.10 13.71
C ARG A 114 -2.62 11.59 13.89
N LEU A 115 -1.39 11.05 14.03
CA LEU A 115 -1.15 9.62 14.02
C LEU A 115 -1.05 9.03 15.43
N HIS A 116 -1.62 7.85 15.60
CA HIS A 116 -1.43 6.97 16.73
C HIS A 116 -0.34 5.93 16.44
N SER A 117 -0.41 5.33 15.27
CA SER A 117 0.50 4.26 14.86
C SER A 117 0.51 4.11 13.34
N VAL A 118 1.50 3.40 12.82
CA VAL A 118 1.59 3.07 11.40
C VAL A 118 1.91 1.60 11.17
N VAL A 119 1.40 1.07 10.05
CA VAL A 119 1.65 -0.32 9.62
C VAL A 119 2.14 -0.33 8.18
N TYR A 120 3.30 -0.94 7.97
CA TYR A 120 3.87 -1.22 6.66
C TYR A 120 3.60 -2.68 6.31
N ALA A 121 2.65 -2.93 5.40
CA ALA A 121 2.22 -4.27 5.01
C ALA A 121 2.78 -4.62 3.62
N ALA A 122 3.70 -5.57 3.51
CA ALA A 122 4.39 -5.94 2.26
C ALA A 122 4.83 -4.68 1.46
N ALA A 123 5.32 -3.66 2.18
CA ALA A 123 5.41 -2.29 1.71
C ALA A 123 6.73 -1.99 0.99
N VAL A 124 6.75 -1.01 0.09
CA VAL A 124 7.92 -0.63 -0.73
C VAL A 124 9.09 0.05 0.03
N PRO A 125 8.88 0.80 1.16
CA PRO A 125 10.00 1.39 1.88
C PRO A 125 11.01 0.35 2.39
N PRO A 126 12.31 0.71 2.59
CA PRO A 126 12.82 2.08 2.53
C PRO A 126 13.16 2.56 1.13
N CYS A 127 13.59 1.70 0.21
CA CYS A 127 13.92 2.03 -1.17
C CYS A 127 14.09 0.75 -1.98
N LEU A 128 13.31 0.61 -3.06
CA LEU A 128 13.43 -0.53 -3.98
C LEU A 128 14.45 -0.26 -5.10
N LYS A 129 14.86 1.00 -5.30
CA LYS A 129 15.84 1.33 -6.33
C LYS A 129 17.15 0.61 -6.12
N LYS A 130 17.69 0.06 -7.20
CA LYS A 130 19.03 -0.56 -7.24
C LYS A 130 19.94 0.29 -8.10
N ASP A 131 20.88 0.96 -7.46
CA ASP A 131 21.95 1.75 -8.09
C ASP A 131 23.19 1.76 -7.18
N ASP A 132 24.18 2.62 -7.49
CA ASP A 132 25.42 2.73 -6.71
C ASP A 132 25.15 3.29 -5.28
N GLU A 133 24.10 4.07 -5.08
CA GLU A 133 23.71 4.62 -3.78
C GLU A 133 22.86 3.63 -2.99
N HIS A 134 22.12 2.75 -3.68
CA HIS A 134 21.22 1.75 -3.10
C HIS A 134 21.57 0.34 -3.64
N PRO A 135 22.74 -0.23 -3.32
CA PRO A 135 23.18 -1.50 -3.89
C PRO A 135 22.31 -2.70 -3.48
N ASP A 136 21.58 -2.56 -2.36
CA ASP A 136 20.67 -3.58 -1.83
C ASP A 136 19.24 -3.50 -2.39
N GLY A 137 18.99 -2.59 -3.33
CA GLY A 137 17.69 -2.46 -3.99
C GLY A 137 17.37 -3.64 -4.90
N ALA A 138 16.09 -3.76 -5.30
CA ALA A 138 15.59 -4.85 -6.15
C ALA A 138 15.45 -4.43 -7.62
N LEU A 139 15.12 -3.16 -7.90
CA LEU A 139 14.72 -2.69 -9.23
C LEU A 139 15.70 -1.65 -9.79
N THR A 140 16.27 -1.95 -10.95
CA THR A 140 17.03 -0.98 -11.74
C THR A 140 16.10 -0.07 -12.55
N ASP A 141 16.64 1.04 -13.06
CA ASP A 141 15.88 1.92 -13.98
C ASP A 141 15.45 1.20 -15.27
N ASP A 142 16.20 0.16 -15.69
CA ASP A 142 15.84 -0.67 -16.85
C ASP A 142 14.67 -1.61 -16.53
N ASP A 143 14.61 -2.18 -15.31
CA ASP A 143 13.49 -3.00 -14.86
C ASP A 143 12.21 -2.18 -14.78
N VAL A 144 12.28 -0.99 -14.20
CA VAL A 144 11.15 -0.03 -14.12
C VAL A 144 10.62 0.28 -15.53
N ARG A 145 11.50 0.64 -16.45
CA ARG A 145 11.16 0.96 -17.83
C ARG A 145 10.52 -0.22 -18.56
N GLY A 146 11.11 -1.40 -18.39
CA GLY A 146 10.58 -2.65 -18.98
C GLY A 146 9.17 -2.96 -18.51
N MET A 147 8.89 -2.82 -17.22
CA MET A 147 7.54 -3.01 -16.67
C MET A 147 6.54 -1.96 -17.21
N GLN A 148 6.95 -0.69 -17.30
CA GLN A 148 6.12 0.37 -17.87
C GLN A 148 5.76 0.10 -19.35
N GLU A 149 6.74 -0.33 -20.14
CA GLU A 149 6.54 -0.66 -21.55
C GLU A 149 5.62 -1.87 -21.73
N GLN A 150 5.82 -2.94 -20.95
CA GLN A 150 4.98 -4.14 -20.99
C GLN A 150 3.53 -3.83 -20.61
N LEU A 151 3.33 -3.08 -19.50
CA LEU A 151 2.00 -2.67 -19.07
C LEU A 151 1.31 -1.79 -20.11
N ALA A 152 2.02 -0.83 -20.71
CA ALA A 152 1.45 0.05 -21.73
C ALA A 152 1.09 -0.71 -23.01
N GLN A 153 1.79 -1.79 -23.34
CA GLN A 153 1.58 -2.59 -24.55
C GLN A 153 0.40 -3.55 -24.41
N ASP A 154 0.29 -4.27 -23.30
CA ASP A 154 -0.75 -5.28 -23.06
C ASP A 154 -1.16 -5.32 -21.59
N PRO A 155 -2.01 -4.37 -21.14
CA PRO A 155 -2.45 -4.32 -19.74
C PRO A 155 -3.10 -5.62 -19.22
N PRO A 156 -3.99 -6.28 -20.00
CA PRO A 156 -4.59 -7.54 -19.54
C PRO A 156 -3.57 -8.65 -19.29
N ALA A 157 -2.62 -8.85 -20.21
CA ALA A 157 -1.58 -9.86 -20.04
C ALA A 157 -0.66 -9.51 -18.86
N PHE A 158 -0.28 -8.23 -18.71
CA PHE A 158 0.52 -7.77 -17.59
C PHE A 158 -0.16 -8.03 -16.24
N PHE A 159 -1.44 -7.68 -16.10
CA PHE A 159 -2.17 -7.89 -14.85
C PHE A 159 -2.39 -9.38 -14.53
N ASP A 160 -2.55 -10.24 -15.54
CA ASP A 160 -2.63 -11.69 -15.32
C ASP A 160 -1.32 -12.25 -14.78
N ASP A 161 -0.19 -11.91 -15.39
CA ASP A 161 1.14 -12.32 -14.93
C ASP A 161 1.48 -11.71 -13.56
N PHE A 162 1.20 -10.42 -13.38
CA PHE A 162 1.45 -9.72 -12.11
C PHE A 162 0.67 -10.33 -10.96
N THR A 163 -0.63 -10.59 -11.12
CA THR A 163 -1.46 -11.18 -10.05
C THR A 163 -1.08 -12.63 -9.75
N THR A 164 -0.59 -13.36 -10.75
CA THR A 164 -0.01 -14.69 -10.52
C THR A 164 1.20 -14.60 -9.59
N ASN A 165 2.15 -13.72 -9.88
CA ASN A 165 3.33 -13.49 -9.04
C ASN A 165 2.96 -12.88 -7.66
N PHE A 166 1.99 -11.97 -7.64
CA PHE A 166 1.49 -11.30 -6.44
C PHE A 166 0.97 -12.27 -5.39
N PHE A 167 0.37 -13.37 -5.82
CA PHE A 167 -0.19 -14.39 -4.93
C PHE A 167 0.62 -15.68 -4.87
N SER A 168 1.81 -15.75 -5.46
CA SER A 168 2.66 -16.94 -5.45
C SER A 168 3.82 -16.82 -4.47
N ALA A 169 4.08 -17.90 -3.74
CA ALA A 169 5.29 -18.10 -2.95
C ALA A 169 5.81 -19.52 -3.18
N GLY A 170 7.13 -19.68 -3.26
CA GLY A 170 7.75 -20.99 -3.51
C GLY A 170 7.34 -21.64 -4.83
N GLY A 171 6.85 -20.86 -5.81
CA GLY A 171 6.35 -21.36 -7.10
C GLY A 171 4.91 -21.89 -7.06
N GLU A 172 4.19 -21.69 -5.97
CA GLU A 172 2.80 -22.13 -5.80
C GLU A 172 1.87 -20.93 -5.57
N LEU A 173 0.70 -20.95 -6.21
CA LEU A 173 -0.35 -19.97 -5.98
C LEU A 173 -0.96 -20.21 -4.58
N LYS A 174 -1.01 -19.19 -3.72
CA LYS A 174 -1.47 -19.25 -2.32
C LYS A 174 -2.92 -18.79 -2.12
N VAL A 175 -3.64 -18.54 -3.20
CA VAL A 175 -5.06 -18.18 -3.22
C VAL A 175 -5.80 -19.05 -4.21
N THR A 176 -7.13 -19.05 -4.17
CA THR A 176 -7.95 -19.67 -5.19
C THR A 176 -7.90 -18.86 -6.49
N GLU A 177 -8.21 -19.51 -7.61
CA GLU A 177 -8.30 -18.81 -8.90
C GLU A 177 -9.39 -17.72 -8.88
N ASP A 178 -10.48 -17.93 -8.16
CA ASP A 178 -11.55 -16.94 -8.01
C ASP A 178 -11.03 -15.69 -7.28
N GLU A 179 -10.28 -15.83 -6.18
CA GLU A 179 -9.64 -14.71 -5.48
C GLU A 179 -8.63 -13.96 -6.37
N ARG A 180 -7.86 -14.70 -7.21
CA ARG A 180 -6.95 -14.10 -8.18
C ARG A 180 -7.72 -13.32 -9.25
N GLN A 181 -8.82 -13.86 -9.78
CA GLN A 181 -9.66 -13.19 -10.77
C GLN A 181 -10.34 -11.93 -10.20
N GLU A 182 -10.71 -11.93 -8.92
CA GLU A 182 -11.20 -10.72 -8.24
C GLU A 182 -10.12 -9.62 -8.23
N ALA A 183 -8.87 -9.97 -7.94
CA ALA A 183 -7.76 -9.01 -7.98
C ALA A 183 -7.50 -8.47 -9.40
N ILE A 184 -7.57 -9.32 -10.43
CA ILE A 184 -7.49 -8.89 -11.84
C ILE A 184 -8.63 -7.91 -12.17
N ALA A 185 -9.85 -8.20 -11.71
CA ALA A 185 -11.00 -7.33 -11.95
C ALA A 185 -10.85 -5.97 -11.26
N LEU A 186 -10.21 -5.90 -10.10
CA LEU A 186 -9.86 -4.63 -9.44
C LEU A 186 -8.76 -3.90 -10.22
N ALA A 187 -7.70 -4.60 -10.62
CA ALA A 187 -6.60 -4.04 -11.40
C ALA A 187 -7.08 -3.44 -12.72
N ALA A 188 -8.03 -4.10 -13.40
CA ALA A 188 -8.61 -3.65 -14.66
C ALA A 188 -9.43 -2.34 -14.54
N GLN A 189 -9.76 -1.87 -13.34
CA GLN A 189 -10.41 -0.58 -13.10
C GLN A 189 -9.41 0.58 -13.07
N ALA A 190 -8.12 0.30 -12.93
CA ALA A 190 -7.08 1.31 -12.96
C ALA A 190 -7.02 1.98 -14.34
N ASP A 191 -6.75 3.28 -14.36
CA ASP A 191 -6.32 3.96 -15.57
C ASP A 191 -4.92 3.47 -15.95
N VAL A 192 -4.75 3.05 -17.22
CA VAL A 192 -3.46 2.47 -17.67
C VAL A 192 -2.33 3.50 -17.57
N HIS A 193 -2.61 4.77 -17.90
CA HIS A 193 -1.60 5.83 -17.75
C HIS A 193 -1.18 6.00 -16.29
N ALA A 194 -2.15 6.09 -15.39
CA ALA A 194 -1.90 6.17 -13.94
C ALA A 194 -1.07 4.97 -13.44
N ALA A 195 -1.46 3.76 -13.84
CA ALA A 195 -0.76 2.55 -13.45
C ALA A 195 0.70 2.54 -13.94
N VAL A 196 0.95 2.96 -15.19
CA VAL A 196 2.29 3.10 -15.77
C VAL A 196 3.13 4.15 -15.02
N GLN A 197 2.55 5.33 -14.72
CA GLN A 197 3.30 6.39 -14.00
C GLN A 197 3.67 5.97 -12.58
N CYS A 198 2.77 5.30 -11.86
CA CYS A 198 3.02 4.82 -10.50
C CYS A 198 4.19 3.83 -10.40
N ILE A 199 4.50 3.05 -11.45
CA ILE A 199 5.65 2.13 -11.43
C ILE A 199 6.96 2.90 -11.19
N ALA A 200 7.12 4.09 -11.77
CA ALA A 200 8.30 4.92 -11.55
C ALA A 200 8.40 5.41 -10.09
N SER A 201 7.27 5.61 -9.41
CA SER A 201 7.25 6.07 -8.01
C SER A 201 7.70 4.99 -7.01
N TRP A 202 7.59 3.68 -7.35
CA TRP A 202 7.95 2.61 -6.40
C TRP A 202 9.41 2.64 -5.96
N VAL A 203 10.27 3.26 -6.74
CA VAL A 203 11.72 3.30 -6.52
C VAL A 203 12.19 4.60 -5.87
N GLU A 204 11.26 5.41 -5.33
CA GLU A 204 11.63 6.56 -4.51
C GLU A 204 12.27 6.13 -3.19
N ASP A 205 13.09 7.00 -2.60
CA ASP A 205 13.69 6.78 -1.29
C ASP A 205 12.78 7.35 -0.18
N PHE A 206 12.33 6.49 0.71
CA PHE A 206 11.47 6.82 1.85
C PHE A 206 12.22 6.83 3.18
N THR A 207 13.55 6.66 3.16
CA THR A 207 14.38 6.57 4.38
C THR A 207 14.23 7.82 5.26
N GLY A 208 13.99 8.99 4.65
CA GLY A 208 13.75 10.24 5.38
C GLY A 208 12.54 10.17 6.32
N GLY A 209 11.40 9.72 5.80
CA GLY A 209 10.17 9.57 6.57
C GLY A 209 10.27 8.48 7.62
N LEU A 210 10.88 7.34 7.27
CA LEU A 210 11.09 6.24 8.22
C LEU A 210 11.92 6.68 9.44
N ARG A 211 12.99 7.46 9.22
CA ARG A 211 13.86 7.96 10.32
C ARG A 211 13.19 9.01 11.19
N LYS A 212 12.17 9.70 10.69
CA LYS A 212 11.40 10.68 11.45
C LYS A 212 10.31 10.04 12.28
N SER A 213 9.93 8.79 11.96
CA SER A 213 8.83 8.10 12.64
C SER A 213 9.14 7.88 14.11
N THR A 214 8.23 8.34 14.97
CA THR A 214 8.28 8.17 16.42
C THR A 214 7.06 7.45 16.97
N VAL A 215 6.03 7.26 16.17
CA VAL A 215 4.82 6.52 16.55
C VAL A 215 5.06 5.00 16.53
N PRO A 216 4.30 4.23 17.31
CA PRO A 216 4.35 2.77 17.24
C PRO A 216 4.24 2.28 15.80
N THR A 217 5.15 1.40 15.39
CA THR A 217 5.27 0.94 14.02
C THR A 217 5.27 -0.58 13.96
N LEU A 218 4.44 -1.15 13.09
CA LEU A 218 4.43 -2.57 12.75
C LEU A 218 4.80 -2.75 11.28
N VAL A 219 5.65 -3.72 11.00
CA VAL A 219 5.90 -4.24 9.65
C VAL A 219 5.33 -5.65 9.58
N ILE A 220 4.43 -5.91 8.62
CA ILE A 220 3.91 -7.25 8.32
C ILE A 220 4.38 -7.62 6.91
N HIS A 221 5.13 -8.70 6.75
CA HIS A 221 5.71 -9.03 5.44
C HIS A 221 5.82 -10.54 5.23
N GLY A 222 5.56 -11.01 4.02
CA GLY A 222 5.73 -12.41 3.64
C GLY A 222 7.19 -12.74 3.33
N ASP A 223 7.71 -13.89 3.79
CA ASP A 223 9.06 -14.34 3.44
C ASP A 223 9.16 -14.95 2.03
N GLY A 224 8.02 -15.20 1.39
CA GLY A 224 7.91 -15.64 -0.01
C GLY A 224 7.54 -14.53 -0.98
N ASP A 225 7.60 -13.25 -0.57
CA ASP A 225 7.24 -12.10 -1.42
C ASP A 225 8.26 -11.92 -2.56
N GLY A 226 7.83 -12.27 -3.77
CA GLY A 226 8.62 -12.13 -4.99
C GLY A 226 8.47 -10.79 -5.70
N ILE A 227 7.56 -9.92 -5.24
CA ILE A 227 7.33 -8.57 -5.80
C ILE A 227 8.16 -7.54 -5.04
N VAL A 228 8.04 -7.55 -3.71
CA VAL A 228 8.79 -6.69 -2.80
C VAL A 228 9.51 -7.58 -1.79
N PRO A 229 10.74 -8.03 -2.08
CA PRO A 229 11.43 -9.00 -1.23
C PRO A 229 11.60 -8.50 0.20
N LEU A 230 11.31 -9.36 1.19
CA LEU A 230 11.37 -9.06 2.62
C LEU A 230 12.69 -8.42 3.03
N GLU A 231 13.81 -8.98 2.56
CA GLU A 231 15.16 -8.52 2.91
C GLU A 231 15.52 -7.16 2.33
N VAL A 232 14.90 -6.79 1.20
CA VAL A 232 15.10 -5.48 0.55
C VAL A 232 14.27 -4.40 1.21
N SER A 233 13.10 -4.74 1.74
CA SER A 233 12.08 -3.81 2.19
C SER A 233 11.71 -4.00 3.67
N GLY A 234 10.82 -4.92 4.01
CA GLY A 234 10.22 -5.01 5.34
C GLY A 234 11.27 -5.18 6.46
N GLN A 235 12.28 -6.01 6.25
CA GLN A 235 13.37 -6.19 7.20
C GLN A 235 14.18 -4.91 7.39
N ARG A 236 14.46 -4.18 6.30
CA ARG A 236 15.19 -2.90 6.36
C ARG A 236 14.34 -1.79 6.97
N THR A 237 13.05 -1.74 6.66
CA THR A 237 12.11 -0.80 7.30
C THR A 237 12.12 -0.97 8.82
N ALA A 238 12.02 -2.21 9.30
CA ALA A 238 12.08 -2.50 10.73
C ALA A 238 13.44 -2.16 11.38
N GLN A 239 14.53 -2.14 10.60
CA GLN A 239 15.85 -1.72 11.09
C GLN A 239 16.02 -0.20 11.12
N VAL A 240 15.32 0.54 10.22
CA VAL A 240 15.43 2.00 10.12
C VAL A 240 14.55 2.71 11.14
N VAL A 241 13.36 2.17 11.42
CA VAL A 241 12.41 2.75 12.39
C VAL A 241 12.70 2.21 13.78
N ASP A 242 13.08 3.10 14.69
CA ASP A 242 13.38 2.73 16.08
C ASP A 242 12.14 2.12 16.77
N GLY A 243 12.30 0.91 17.31
CA GLY A 243 11.23 0.22 18.03
C GLY A 243 10.15 -0.41 17.14
N ALA A 244 10.34 -0.43 15.83
CA ALA A 244 9.40 -1.12 14.94
C ALA A 244 9.37 -2.63 15.21
N GLU A 245 8.17 -3.19 15.20
CA GLU A 245 7.94 -4.63 15.28
C GLU A 245 7.91 -5.22 13.88
N LEU A 246 8.51 -6.39 13.68
CA LEU A 246 8.46 -7.14 12.43
C LEU A 246 7.71 -8.45 12.65
N HIS A 247 6.59 -8.61 11.95
CA HIS A 247 5.85 -9.86 11.84
C HIS A 247 6.09 -10.47 10.45
N VAL A 248 6.75 -11.62 10.41
CA VAL A 248 7.02 -12.32 9.17
C VAL A 248 5.98 -13.41 8.97
N VAL A 249 5.24 -13.34 7.86
CA VAL A 249 4.28 -14.36 7.44
C VAL A 249 5.03 -15.44 6.67
N SER A 250 5.11 -16.65 7.25
CA SER A 250 5.85 -17.74 6.63
C SER A 250 5.17 -18.23 5.35
N ASP A 251 5.96 -18.45 4.29
CA ASP A 251 5.46 -18.84 2.97
C ASP A 251 4.43 -17.84 2.38
N GLY A 252 4.43 -16.62 2.93
CA GLY A 252 3.55 -15.52 2.53
C GLY A 252 4.03 -14.87 1.23
N PRO A 253 3.18 -14.82 0.17
CA PRO A 253 3.46 -14.06 -1.05
C PRO A 253 3.27 -12.56 -0.80
N HIS A 254 3.35 -11.72 -1.85
CA HIS A 254 3.08 -10.29 -1.73
C HIS A 254 1.67 -10.01 -1.21
N GLY A 255 0.65 -10.68 -1.74
CA GLY A 255 -0.77 -10.51 -1.39
C GLY A 255 -1.17 -11.19 -0.06
N ILE A 256 -0.40 -11.02 1.01
CA ILE A 256 -0.61 -11.66 2.34
C ILE A 256 -1.95 -11.30 2.99
N ASN A 257 -2.50 -10.13 2.70
CA ASN A 257 -3.80 -9.69 3.23
C ASN A 257 -4.99 -10.50 2.67
N VAL A 258 -4.77 -11.27 1.62
CA VAL A 258 -5.75 -12.21 1.04
C VAL A 258 -5.33 -13.65 1.29
N SER A 259 -4.11 -14.03 0.91
CA SER A 259 -3.61 -15.40 1.00
C SER A 259 -3.46 -15.90 2.44
N HIS A 260 -3.05 -15.03 3.35
CA HIS A 260 -2.85 -15.32 4.78
C HIS A 260 -3.73 -14.40 5.63
N LYS A 261 -4.98 -14.17 5.19
CA LYS A 261 -5.89 -13.16 5.74
C LYS A 261 -6.12 -13.26 7.25
N ASP A 262 -6.18 -14.49 7.78
CA ASP A 262 -6.45 -14.70 9.21
C ASP A 262 -5.23 -14.32 10.05
N GLU A 263 -4.03 -14.74 9.67
CA GLU A 263 -2.77 -14.38 10.33
C GLU A 263 -2.50 -12.87 10.21
N PHE A 264 -2.63 -12.32 9.01
CA PHE A 264 -2.48 -10.88 8.75
C PHE A 264 -3.41 -10.05 9.62
N THR A 265 -4.71 -10.40 9.64
CA THR A 265 -5.73 -9.67 10.40
C THR A 265 -5.49 -9.79 11.91
N SER A 266 -5.09 -10.96 12.40
CA SER A 266 -4.76 -11.16 13.82
C SER A 266 -3.57 -10.31 14.24
N ALA A 267 -2.47 -10.32 13.48
CA ALA A 267 -1.29 -9.51 13.78
C ALA A 267 -1.62 -8.00 13.77
N LEU A 268 -2.43 -7.55 12.80
CA LEU A 268 -2.89 -6.18 12.71
C LEU A 268 -3.72 -5.79 13.93
N LEU A 269 -4.71 -6.59 14.32
CA LEU A 269 -5.58 -6.33 15.48
C LEU A 269 -4.81 -6.33 16.80
N GLU A 270 -3.88 -7.26 16.99
CA GLU A 270 -3.03 -7.32 18.19
C GLU A 270 -2.18 -6.06 18.34
N PHE A 271 -1.65 -5.55 17.26
CA PHE A 271 -0.89 -4.30 17.26
C PHE A 271 -1.77 -3.08 17.55
N LEU A 272 -2.90 -2.95 16.86
CA LEU A 272 -3.81 -1.81 17.00
C LEU A 272 -4.47 -1.73 18.38
N ALA A 273 -4.56 -2.82 19.14
CA ALA A 273 -5.15 -2.87 20.48
C ALA A 273 -4.24 -2.27 21.58
N ARG A 274 -3.03 -1.90 21.28
CA ARG A 274 -2.05 -1.31 22.23
C ARG A 274 -2.12 0.19 22.16
#